data_ac101cedf04f04e48604f79223b1d968
#
_entry.id   ac101cedf04f04e48604f79223b1d968
#
_cell.length_a   1.000
_cell.length_b   1.000
_cell.length_c   1.000
_cell.angle_alpha   90.00
_cell.angle_beta   90.00
_cell.angle_gamma   90.00
#
_symmetry.space_group_name_H-M   'P 1'
#
loop_
_entity.id
_entity.type
_entity.pdbx_description
1 polymer ?
#
loop_
_entity_poly.entity_id
_entity_poly.type
_entity_poly.pdbx_seq_one_letter_code
_entity_poly.pdbx_strand_id
1 'polypeptide(L)'
;MSAIRKHLPDFAALIGLLVIAAIVAVIILDNQRLSLPAGVPVLGRDYVEVEAELSSAQAVTPGQGQTVNIAGVQVGEISSVELENGRAVVGMNIERDHATIYRDATILLRPKTGLKDMVADLTPGTPEAGELAEGERIPASQTLPDVNLDEILAALDADTRDYLTLLLNDGGQALKGNGRELANTIRRIEPTAKLSRRVNEALAERSANIKRAIHNFSLLTG
;
A
#
# COMPACT_ATOMS: atom_id res chain seq x y z
N MET A 1 19.07 -54.05 -23.97
CA MET A 1 19.19 -52.68 -24.56
C MET A 1 18.01 -52.28 -25.47
N SER A 2 17.12 -53.17 -25.88
CA SER A 2 15.95 -52.85 -26.75
C SER A 2 14.77 -52.16 -26.02
N ALA A 3 14.59 -52.44 -24.71
CA ALA A 3 13.47 -51.86 -23.94
C ALA A 3 13.61 -50.34 -23.73
N ILE A 4 14.82 -49.83 -23.51
CA ILE A 4 15.07 -48.39 -23.31
C ILE A 4 14.79 -47.57 -24.58
N ARG A 5 15.15 -48.11 -25.75
CA ARG A 5 14.88 -47.44 -27.04
C ARG A 5 13.38 -47.31 -27.36
N LYS A 6 12.56 -48.24 -26.91
CA LYS A 6 11.12 -48.25 -27.15
C LYS A 6 10.39 -47.15 -26.39
N HIS A 7 10.91 -46.75 -25.22
CA HIS A 7 10.33 -45.72 -24.35
C HIS A 7 11.07 -44.38 -24.42
N LEU A 8 12.04 -44.23 -25.32
CA LEU A 8 12.77 -42.97 -25.50
C LEU A 8 11.84 -41.76 -25.79
N PRO A 9 10.80 -41.88 -26.65
CA PRO A 9 9.88 -40.79 -26.90
C PRO A 9 9.05 -40.41 -25.66
N ASP A 10 8.67 -41.41 -24.85
CA ASP A 10 7.90 -41.18 -23.61
C ASP A 10 8.78 -40.46 -22.59
N PHE A 11 10.04 -40.82 -22.45
CA PHE A 11 11.01 -40.13 -21.61
C PHE A 11 11.29 -38.71 -22.11
N ALA A 12 11.40 -38.50 -23.42
CA ALA A 12 11.59 -37.17 -23.99
C ALA A 12 10.37 -36.27 -23.74
N ALA A 13 9.15 -36.82 -23.85
CA ALA A 13 7.92 -36.11 -23.54
C ALA A 13 7.83 -35.72 -22.05
N LEU A 14 8.23 -36.63 -21.15
CA LEU A 14 8.24 -36.40 -19.70
C LEU A 14 9.26 -35.34 -19.32
N ILE A 15 10.46 -35.36 -19.90
CA ILE A 15 11.47 -34.31 -19.69
C ILE A 15 10.98 -32.99 -20.26
N GLY A 16 10.35 -32.96 -21.43
CA GLY A 16 9.76 -31.76 -22.01
C GLY A 16 8.70 -31.13 -21.11
N LEU A 17 7.83 -31.96 -20.54
CA LEU A 17 6.80 -31.52 -19.59
C LEU A 17 7.43 -30.98 -18.30
N LEU A 18 8.47 -31.61 -17.78
CA LEU A 18 9.22 -31.12 -16.62
C LEU A 18 9.89 -29.77 -16.89
N VAL A 19 10.46 -29.57 -18.04
CA VAL A 19 11.07 -28.28 -18.45
C VAL A 19 10.00 -27.18 -18.53
N ILE A 20 8.86 -27.50 -19.17
CA ILE A 20 7.73 -26.54 -19.24
C ILE A 20 7.22 -26.21 -17.83
N ALA A 21 7.03 -27.21 -16.97
CA ALA A 21 6.60 -27.00 -15.59
C ALA A 21 7.60 -26.12 -14.81
N ALA A 22 8.91 -26.35 -14.99
CA ALA A 22 9.94 -25.53 -14.38
C ALA A 22 9.90 -24.07 -14.87
N ILE A 23 9.75 -23.85 -16.19
CA ILE A 23 9.62 -22.50 -16.77
C ILE A 23 8.38 -21.78 -16.22
N VAL A 24 7.24 -22.47 -16.17
CA VAL A 24 6.00 -21.89 -15.63
C VAL A 24 6.15 -21.58 -14.14
N ALA A 25 6.79 -22.47 -13.37
CA ALA A 25 7.07 -22.22 -11.96
C ALA A 25 7.95 -20.98 -11.75
N VAL A 26 9.01 -20.81 -12.57
CA VAL A 26 9.87 -19.63 -12.55
C VAL A 26 9.07 -18.36 -12.84
N ILE A 27 8.24 -18.37 -13.91
CA ILE A 27 7.41 -17.20 -14.27
C ILE A 27 6.42 -16.87 -13.15
N ILE A 28 5.81 -17.87 -12.51
CA ILE A 28 4.88 -17.65 -11.39
C ILE A 28 5.61 -17.06 -10.20
N LEU A 29 6.76 -17.59 -9.82
CA LEU A 29 7.56 -17.10 -8.69
C LEU A 29 8.04 -15.66 -8.92
N ASP A 30 8.51 -15.35 -10.13
CA ASP A 30 8.93 -14.00 -10.50
C ASP A 30 7.76 -13.00 -10.49
N ASN A 31 6.61 -13.42 -11.02
CA ASN A 31 5.41 -12.54 -11.08
C ASN A 31 4.72 -12.37 -9.72
N GLN A 32 4.84 -13.32 -8.82
CA GLN A 32 4.28 -13.20 -7.46
C GLN A 32 5.19 -12.41 -6.50
N ARG A 33 6.35 -11.93 -6.96
CA ARG A 33 7.34 -11.21 -6.15
C ARG A 33 7.69 -11.91 -4.83
N LEU A 34 7.62 -13.23 -4.80
CA LEU A 34 8.01 -14.02 -3.64
C LEU A 34 9.50 -13.84 -3.41
N SER A 35 9.86 -13.38 -2.20
CA SER A 35 11.25 -13.34 -1.76
C SER A 35 11.75 -14.76 -1.56
N LEU A 36 12.53 -15.25 -2.52
CA LEU A 36 13.26 -16.49 -2.37
C LEU A 36 14.52 -16.22 -1.55
N PRO A 37 14.93 -17.16 -0.65
CA PRO A 37 16.17 -17.01 0.11
C PRO A 37 17.35 -16.72 -0.83
N ALA A 38 18.24 -15.82 -0.42
CA ALA A 38 19.41 -15.35 -1.17
C ALA A 38 20.36 -16.46 -1.69
N GLY A 39 20.11 -17.73 -1.37
CA GLY A 39 20.88 -18.90 -1.80
C GLY A 39 20.43 -19.53 -3.12
N VAL A 40 19.40 -19.02 -3.82
CA VAL A 40 18.95 -19.55 -5.11
C VAL A 40 19.57 -18.71 -6.23
N PRO A 41 20.63 -19.20 -6.90
CA PRO A 41 21.47 -18.40 -7.79
C PRO A 41 20.81 -18.16 -9.13
N VAL A 42 19.78 -17.64 -9.40
CA VAL A 42 19.16 -17.20 -10.67
C VAL A 42 17.85 -16.42 -10.45
N LEU A 43 17.23 -16.54 -9.26
CA LEU A 43 15.90 -16.00 -8.97
C LEU A 43 15.87 -15.12 -7.71
N GLY A 44 16.98 -15.01 -6.96
CA GLY A 44 17.07 -14.18 -5.77
C GLY A 44 17.19 -12.70 -6.15
N ARG A 45 16.20 -11.88 -5.79
CA ARG A 45 16.38 -10.43 -5.80
C ARG A 45 17.37 -10.06 -4.70
N ASP A 46 18.16 -9.06 -4.98
CA ASP A 46 19.12 -8.54 -4.01
C ASP A 46 18.38 -7.60 -3.04
N TYR A 47 18.09 -8.13 -1.85
CA TYR A 47 17.40 -7.37 -0.80
C TYR A 47 18.39 -6.90 0.27
N VAL A 48 18.08 -5.77 0.86
CA VAL A 48 18.70 -5.28 2.09
C VAL A 48 17.68 -5.41 3.19
N GLU A 49 18.07 -6.01 4.30
CA GLU A 49 17.22 -6.12 5.47
C GLU A 49 17.31 -4.84 6.30
N VAL A 50 16.15 -4.26 6.61
CA VAL A 50 16.00 -3.09 7.45
C VAL A 50 15.05 -3.44 8.58
N GLU A 51 15.44 -3.15 9.81
CA GLU A 51 14.61 -3.42 10.98
C GLU A 51 14.05 -2.13 11.58
N ALA A 52 12.86 -2.23 12.16
CA ALA A 52 12.23 -1.12 12.86
C ALA A 52 11.57 -1.59 14.16
N GLU A 53 11.73 -0.80 15.21
CA GLU A 53 11.02 -1.00 16.46
C GLU A 53 9.66 -0.31 16.43
N LEU A 54 8.60 -1.04 16.76
CA LEU A 54 7.24 -0.51 16.90
C LEU A 54 6.68 -0.78 18.30
N SER A 55 5.81 0.06 18.79
CA SER A 55 5.07 -0.18 20.03
C SER A 55 4.07 -1.34 19.88
N SER A 56 3.57 -1.57 18.67
CA SER A 56 2.67 -2.68 18.31
C SER A 56 2.84 -3.04 16.84
N ALA A 57 2.83 -4.32 16.53
CA ALA A 57 2.79 -4.87 15.17
C ALA A 57 1.53 -5.75 14.99
N GLN A 58 0.41 -5.31 15.53
CA GLN A 58 -0.85 -6.05 15.45
C GLN A 58 -1.23 -6.27 13.98
N ALA A 59 -1.68 -7.47 13.65
CA ALA A 59 -2.07 -7.91 12.31
C ALA A 59 -0.91 -7.95 11.28
N VAL A 60 0.32 -7.73 11.70
CA VAL A 60 1.48 -8.01 10.85
C VAL A 60 1.75 -9.51 10.85
N THR A 61 1.73 -10.10 9.67
CA THR A 61 1.93 -11.54 9.48
C THR A 61 2.96 -11.76 8.37
N PRO A 62 4.22 -12.01 8.72
CA PRO A 62 5.28 -12.27 7.74
C PRO A 62 4.92 -13.43 6.81
N GLY A 63 5.35 -13.32 5.54
CA GLY A 63 5.10 -14.35 4.53
C GLY A 63 3.71 -14.31 3.88
N GLN A 64 2.84 -13.36 4.23
CA GLN A 64 1.55 -13.15 3.57
C GLN A 64 1.59 -12.01 2.52
N GLY A 65 2.76 -11.62 2.06
CA GLY A 65 2.91 -10.60 1.01
C GLY A 65 2.55 -9.18 1.48
N GLN A 66 2.69 -8.91 2.77
CA GLN A 66 2.54 -7.56 3.31
C GLN A 66 3.70 -6.69 2.85
N THR A 67 3.38 -5.59 2.19
CA THR A 67 4.34 -4.80 1.42
C THR A 67 4.97 -3.67 2.23
N VAL A 68 6.21 -3.32 1.84
CA VAL A 68 6.86 -2.07 2.22
C VAL A 68 6.78 -1.12 1.03
N ASN A 69 6.28 0.09 1.25
CA ASN A 69 6.10 1.07 0.21
C ASN A 69 6.90 2.35 0.51
N ILE A 70 7.44 2.98 -0.54
CA ILE A 70 7.96 4.35 -0.51
C ILE A 70 7.12 5.18 -1.46
N ALA A 71 6.55 6.28 -0.99
CA ALA A 71 5.68 7.16 -1.80
C ALA A 71 4.55 6.40 -2.53
N GLY A 72 4.03 5.31 -1.93
CA GLY A 72 2.98 4.47 -2.50
C GLY A 72 3.46 3.41 -3.50
N VAL A 73 4.76 3.37 -3.83
CA VAL A 73 5.35 2.34 -4.69
C VAL A 73 5.90 1.22 -3.84
N GLN A 74 5.55 -0.02 -4.17
CA GLN A 74 6.10 -1.19 -3.48
C GLN A 74 7.58 -1.34 -3.78
N VAL A 75 8.40 -1.33 -2.73
CA VAL A 75 9.87 -1.47 -2.79
C VAL A 75 10.37 -2.69 -2.02
N GLY A 76 9.48 -3.39 -1.32
CA GLY A 76 9.87 -4.53 -0.51
C GLY A 76 8.68 -5.22 0.15
N GLU A 77 8.99 -6.07 1.11
CA GLU A 77 7.99 -6.81 1.90
C GLU A 77 8.44 -6.98 3.35
N ILE A 78 7.48 -7.22 4.25
CA ILE A 78 7.75 -7.53 5.64
C ILE A 78 8.24 -8.98 5.72
N SER A 79 9.44 -9.18 6.28
CA SER A 79 10.13 -10.47 6.36
C SER A 79 9.95 -11.17 7.70
N SER A 80 9.97 -10.40 8.79
CA SER A 80 9.92 -10.95 10.14
C SER A 80 9.19 -10.05 11.12
N VAL A 81 8.70 -10.62 12.21
CA VAL A 81 8.19 -9.90 13.39
C VAL A 81 8.64 -10.64 14.62
N GLU A 82 9.36 -9.97 15.48
CA GLU A 82 9.87 -10.52 16.72
C GLU A 82 9.48 -9.63 17.90
N LEU A 83 9.41 -10.21 19.09
CA LEU A 83 9.15 -9.46 20.32
C LEU A 83 10.45 -9.33 21.10
N GLU A 84 10.97 -8.11 21.21
CA GLU A 84 12.16 -7.80 21.98
C GLU A 84 11.88 -6.70 23.01
N ASN A 85 12.23 -6.93 24.25
CA ASN A 85 12.09 -5.94 25.34
C ASN A 85 10.70 -5.28 25.42
N GLY A 86 9.63 -6.03 25.09
CA GLY A 86 8.26 -5.54 25.11
C GLY A 86 7.88 -4.67 23.91
N ARG A 87 8.70 -4.63 22.86
CA ARG A 87 8.44 -3.95 21.59
C ARG A 87 8.45 -4.96 20.44
N ALA A 88 7.70 -4.66 19.40
CA ALA A 88 7.75 -5.43 18.18
C ALA A 88 8.91 -4.93 17.32
N VAL A 89 9.79 -5.83 16.91
CA VAL A 89 10.83 -5.58 15.90
C VAL A 89 10.33 -6.17 14.60
N VAL A 90 10.15 -5.32 13.61
CA VAL A 90 9.66 -5.69 12.28
C VAL A 90 10.81 -5.63 11.31
N GLY A 91 11.16 -6.78 10.73
CA GLY A 91 12.13 -6.90 9.65
C GLY A 91 11.47 -6.68 8.30
N MET A 92 12.14 -6.00 7.42
CA MET A 92 11.70 -5.64 6.07
C MET A 92 12.80 -5.93 5.07
N ASN A 93 12.46 -6.68 4.02
CA ASN A 93 13.33 -6.89 2.87
C ASN A 93 13.05 -5.81 1.83
N ILE A 94 13.97 -4.90 1.60
CA ILE A 94 13.85 -3.80 0.64
C ILE A 94 14.75 -4.08 -0.55
N GLU A 95 14.23 -3.90 -1.77
CA GLU A 95 15.00 -4.05 -3.00
C GLU A 95 16.22 -3.09 -2.96
N ARG A 96 17.40 -3.59 -3.28
CA ARG A 96 18.67 -2.84 -3.16
C ARG A 96 18.65 -1.48 -3.83
N ASP A 97 17.97 -1.36 -4.96
CA ASP A 97 17.86 -0.11 -5.72
C ASP A 97 17.11 0.99 -4.96
N HIS A 98 16.36 0.61 -3.90
CA HIS A 98 15.54 1.49 -3.07
C HIS A 98 15.95 1.47 -1.59
N ALA A 99 17.06 0.80 -1.25
CA ALA A 99 17.49 0.55 0.12
C ALA A 99 18.37 1.66 0.73
N THR A 100 18.48 2.81 0.08
CA THR A 100 19.17 3.96 0.69
C THR A 100 18.24 4.58 1.73
N ILE A 101 18.46 4.22 2.99
CA ILE A 101 17.65 4.64 4.14
C ILE A 101 18.54 5.48 5.05
N TYR A 102 18.02 6.57 5.57
CA TYR A 102 18.73 7.49 6.43
C TYR A 102 18.27 7.36 7.88
N ARG A 103 19.06 7.88 8.82
CA ARG A 103 18.78 7.77 10.27
C ARG A 103 17.53 8.51 10.72
N ASP A 104 17.04 9.47 9.93
CA ASP A 104 15.77 10.17 10.16
C ASP A 104 14.57 9.52 9.43
N ALA A 105 14.76 8.32 8.88
CA ALA A 105 13.68 7.57 8.26
C ALA A 105 12.51 7.33 9.23
N THR A 106 11.30 7.34 8.70
CA THR A 106 10.09 7.09 9.47
C THR A 106 9.27 5.96 8.84
N ILE A 107 8.54 5.22 9.68
CA ILE A 107 7.65 4.15 9.24
C ILE A 107 6.26 4.40 9.79
N LEU A 108 5.26 4.33 8.91
CA LEU A 108 3.85 4.28 9.26
C LEU A 108 3.33 2.87 8.91
N LEU A 109 2.97 2.11 9.94
CA LEU A 109 2.27 0.84 9.77
C LEU A 109 0.77 1.12 9.70
N ARG A 110 0.12 0.78 8.60
CA ARG A 110 -1.32 1.01 8.42
C ARG A 110 -2.00 -0.10 7.64
N PRO A 111 -3.32 -0.28 7.81
CA PRO A 111 -4.08 -1.21 7.01
C PRO A 111 -4.28 -0.68 5.57
N LYS A 112 -4.06 -1.55 4.60
CA LYS A 112 -4.37 -1.29 3.19
C LYS A 112 -5.86 -1.48 2.89
N THR A 113 -6.48 -2.41 3.60
CA THR A 113 -7.90 -2.76 3.46
C THR A 113 -8.58 -2.84 4.82
N GLY A 114 -9.93 -2.84 4.83
CA GLY A 114 -10.70 -3.06 6.06
C GLY A 114 -10.50 -4.44 6.69
N LEU A 115 -9.87 -5.39 5.99
CA LEU A 115 -9.49 -6.71 6.49
C LEU A 115 -8.13 -6.72 7.18
N LYS A 116 -7.50 -5.56 7.37
CA LYS A 116 -6.19 -5.39 8.00
C LYS A 116 -5.02 -6.07 7.25
N ASP A 117 -5.06 -6.06 5.92
CA ASP A 117 -3.84 -6.29 5.16
C ASP A 117 -2.88 -5.14 5.43
N MET A 118 -1.84 -5.40 6.22
CA MET A 118 -0.95 -4.35 6.68
C MET A 118 0.05 -3.95 5.60
N VAL A 119 0.41 -2.69 5.59
CA VAL A 119 1.47 -2.12 4.75
C VAL A 119 2.35 -1.23 5.61
N ALA A 120 3.65 -1.32 5.43
CA ALA A 120 4.61 -0.41 6.00
C ALA A 120 4.93 0.71 4.98
N ASP A 121 4.44 1.91 5.22
CA ASP A 121 4.81 3.08 4.43
C ASP A 121 6.10 3.66 5.03
N LEU A 122 7.20 3.49 4.31
CA LEU A 122 8.53 3.95 4.67
C LEU A 122 8.81 5.31 4.02
N THR A 123 9.22 6.27 4.81
CA THR A 123 9.84 7.50 4.34
C THR A 123 11.35 7.37 4.54
N PRO A 124 12.17 7.38 3.48
CA PRO A 124 13.60 7.05 3.58
C PRO A 124 14.43 8.01 4.42
N GLY A 125 13.93 9.21 4.71
CA GLY A 125 14.68 10.25 5.39
C GLY A 125 15.48 11.15 4.43
N THR A 126 16.47 11.85 4.98
CA THR A 126 17.26 12.85 4.26
C THR A 126 18.77 12.55 4.30
N PRO A 127 19.51 12.86 3.22
CA PRO A 127 20.97 12.63 3.18
C PRO A 127 21.74 13.32 4.30
N GLU A 128 21.22 14.44 4.82
CA GLU A 128 21.82 15.22 5.89
C GLU A 128 21.87 14.47 7.22
N ALA A 129 20.95 13.52 7.43
CA ALA A 129 20.91 12.70 8.63
C ALA A 129 21.95 11.57 8.64
N GLY A 130 22.59 11.31 7.49
CA GLY A 130 23.48 10.17 7.29
C GLY A 130 22.74 8.86 7.09
N GLU A 131 23.35 7.93 6.39
CA GLU A 131 22.78 6.62 6.10
C GLU A 131 22.64 5.77 7.37
N LEU A 132 21.57 4.98 7.42
CA LEU A 132 21.35 3.97 8.44
C LEU A 132 22.40 2.86 8.26
N ALA A 133 23.16 2.57 9.30
CA ALA A 133 24.20 1.56 9.23
C ALA A 133 23.58 0.14 9.19
N GLU A 134 24.31 -0.81 8.61
CA GLU A 134 23.89 -2.22 8.61
C GLU A 134 23.71 -2.73 10.05
N GLY A 135 22.54 -3.28 10.36
CA GLY A 135 22.15 -3.71 11.70
C GLY A 135 21.66 -2.59 12.62
N GLU A 136 21.65 -1.33 12.20
CA GLU A 136 21.01 -0.24 12.91
C GLU A 136 19.50 -0.28 12.64
N ARG A 137 18.69 -0.02 13.69
CA ARG A 137 17.23 -0.10 13.62
C ARG A 137 16.62 1.29 13.59
N ILE A 138 15.51 1.42 12.86
CA ILE A 138 14.67 2.61 12.96
C ILE A 138 13.99 2.57 14.34
N PRO A 139 14.23 3.57 15.20
CA PRO A 139 13.75 3.53 16.58
C PRO A 139 12.24 3.76 16.68
N ALA A 140 11.61 3.30 17.77
CA ALA A 140 10.19 3.45 18.01
C ALA A 140 9.70 4.93 18.05
N SER A 141 10.60 5.89 18.25
CA SER A 141 10.26 7.31 18.16
C SER A 141 9.99 7.81 16.74
N GLN A 142 10.42 7.04 15.75
CA GLN A 142 10.27 7.33 14.31
C GLN A 142 9.28 6.39 13.64
N THR A 143 8.56 5.58 14.44
CA THR A 143 7.57 4.64 13.93
C THR A 143 6.18 4.95 14.47
N LEU A 144 5.18 4.81 13.61
CA LEU A 144 3.78 4.95 13.97
C LEU A 144 3.08 3.62 13.71
N PRO A 145 2.61 2.93 14.76
CA PRO A 145 1.83 1.70 14.62
C PRO A 145 0.42 2.01 14.10
N ASP A 146 -0.29 0.97 13.66
CA ASP A 146 -1.72 1.08 13.34
C ASP A 146 -2.50 1.52 14.60
N VAL A 147 -3.46 2.41 14.38
CA VAL A 147 -4.42 2.83 15.40
C VAL A 147 -5.75 2.17 15.09
N ASN A 148 -6.20 1.31 15.98
CA ASN A 148 -7.47 0.62 15.81
C ASN A 148 -8.67 1.54 16.07
N LEU A 149 -9.78 1.27 15.41
CA LEU A 149 -11.02 2.03 15.61
C LEU A 149 -11.53 1.95 17.04
N ASP A 150 -11.37 0.82 17.70
CA ASP A 150 -11.74 0.63 19.11
C ASP A 150 -10.87 1.48 20.05
N GLU A 151 -9.59 1.67 19.76
CA GLU A 151 -8.70 2.59 20.50
C GLU A 151 -9.15 4.03 20.31
N ILE A 152 -9.52 4.44 19.10
CA ILE A 152 -10.08 5.76 18.82
C ILE A 152 -11.38 5.94 19.61
N LEU A 153 -12.29 4.97 19.54
CA LEU A 153 -13.55 5.02 20.28
C LEU A 153 -13.35 4.97 21.80
N ALA A 154 -12.30 4.28 22.29
CA ALA A 154 -11.95 4.27 23.70
C ALA A 154 -11.38 5.60 24.17
N ALA A 155 -10.69 6.34 23.32
CA ALA A 155 -10.15 7.66 23.63
C ALA A 155 -11.23 8.77 23.64
N LEU A 156 -12.41 8.53 23.05
CA LEU A 156 -13.53 9.45 23.12
C LEU A 156 -14.12 9.46 24.53
N ASP A 157 -14.51 10.63 25.03
CA ASP A 157 -15.25 10.74 26.26
C ASP A 157 -16.64 10.08 26.18
N ALA A 158 -17.26 9.82 27.34
CA ALA A 158 -18.54 9.12 27.39
C ALA A 158 -19.63 9.87 26.61
N ASP A 159 -19.68 11.20 26.74
CA ASP A 159 -20.68 12.03 26.09
C ASP A 159 -20.55 11.98 24.56
N THR A 160 -19.32 12.07 24.05
CA THR A 160 -19.06 11.96 22.59
C THR A 160 -19.43 10.58 22.06
N ARG A 161 -19.19 9.50 22.81
CA ARG A 161 -19.64 8.14 22.44
C ARG A 161 -21.16 8.04 22.36
N ASP A 162 -21.86 8.61 23.32
CA ASP A 162 -23.32 8.61 23.37
C ASP A 162 -23.90 9.40 22.19
N TYR A 163 -23.34 10.57 21.88
CA TYR A 163 -23.73 11.35 20.69
C TYR A 163 -23.47 10.60 19.38
N LEU A 164 -22.33 9.92 19.22
CA LEU A 164 -22.07 9.11 18.04
C LEU A 164 -23.04 7.93 17.92
N THR A 165 -23.34 7.28 19.03
CA THR A 165 -24.30 6.17 19.08
C THR A 165 -25.71 6.64 18.69
N LEU A 166 -26.13 7.79 19.21
CA LEU A 166 -27.41 8.42 18.86
C LEU A 166 -27.44 8.77 17.37
N LEU A 167 -26.39 9.43 16.86
CA LEU A 167 -26.29 9.80 15.44
C LEU A 167 -26.36 8.60 14.51
N LEU A 168 -25.66 7.50 14.84
CA LEU A 168 -25.68 6.27 14.07
C LEU A 168 -27.07 5.59 14.13
N ASN A 169 -27.70 5.54 15.29
CA ASN A 169 -29.02 4.97 15.46
C ASN A 169 -30.09 5.78 14.73
N ASP A 170 -30.09 7.10 14.91
CA ASP A 170 -31.06 7.98 14.28
C ASP A 170 -30.85 8.06 12.77
N GLY A 171 -29.58 8.11 12.33
CA GLY A 171 -29.20 7.99 10.91
C GLY A 171 -29.66 6.67 10.31
N GLY A 172 -29.44 5.56 11.02
CA GLY A 172 -29.91 4.24 10.63
C GLY A 172 -31.45 4.13 10.54
N GLN A 173 -32.16 4.73 11.51
CA GLN A 173 -33.63 4.77 11.47
C GLN A 173 -34.15 5.68 10.36
N ALA A 174 -33.56 6.84 10.13
CA ALA A 174 -33.92 7.73 9.03
C ALA A 174 -33.77 7.06 7.64
N LEU A 175 -32.79 6.19 7.50
CA LEU A 175 -32.55 5.41 6.27
C LEU A 175 -33.46 4.18 6.17
N LYS A 176 -33.97 3.69 7.29
CA LYS A 176 -34.82 2.50 7.33
C LYS A 176 -36.17 2.76 6.63
N GLY A 177 -36.41 2.05 5.56
CA GLY A 177 -37.60 2.22 4.72
C GLY A 177 -37.47 3.30 3.63
N ASN A 178 -36.50 4.21 3.73
CA ASN A 178 -36.32 5.31 2.81
C ASN A 178 -35.20 5.06 1.74
N GLY A 179 -34.73 3.81 1.62
CA GLY A 179 -33.65 3.47 0.70
C GLY A 179 -33.95 3.80 -0.78
N ARG A 180 -35.25 3.69 -1.21
CA ARG A 180 -35.67 4.10 -2.55
C ARG A 180 -35.60 5.62 -2.74
N GLU A 181 -36.06 6.38 -1.74
CA GLU A 181 -36.01 7.85 -1.76
C GLU A 181 -34.59 8.35 -1.80
N LEU A 182 -33.70 7.77 -1.00
CA LEU A 182 -32.26 8.08 -1.00
C LEU A 182 -31.64 7.74 -2.35
N ALA A 183 -31.92 6.57 -2.92
CA ALA A 183 -31.45 6.18 -4.25
C ALA A 183 -31.95 7.13 -5.34
N ASN A 184 -33.21 7.57 -5.24
CA ASN A 184 -33.79 8.53 -6.18
C ASN A 184 -33.13 9.92 -6.02
N THR A 185 -32.85 10.35 -4.80
CA THR A 185 -32.16 11.61 -4.53
C THR A 185 -30.74 11.59 -5.09
N ILE A 186 -29.99 10.51 -4.86
CA ILE A 186 -28.63 10.33 -5.43
C ILE A 186 -28.66 10.32 -6.95
N ARG A 187 -29.62 9.65 -7.57
CA ARG A 187 -29.79 9.66 -9.04
C ARG A 187 -30.10 11.05 -9.59
N ARG A 188 -30.81 11.90 -8.85
CA ARG A 188 -31.10 13.29 -9.26
C ARG A 188 -29.86 14.21 -9.12
N ILE A 189 -28.89 13.86 -8.31
CA ILE A 189 -27.63 14.58 -8.19
C ILE A 189 -26.73 14.37 -9.44
N GLU A 190 -26.81 13.20 -10.08
CA GLU A 190 -25.99 12.87 -11.25
C GLU A 190 -26.12 13.89 -12.41
N PRO A 191 -27.33 14.30 -12.84
CA PRO A 191 -27.46 15.34 -13.88
C PRO A 191 -26.85 16.66 -13.45
N THR A 192 -27.02 17.05 -12.18
CA THR A 192 -26.45 18.30 -11.64
C THR A 192 -24.93 18.25 -11.63
N ALA A 193 -24.33 17.13 -11.26
CA ALA A 193 -22.87 16.93 -11.29
C ALA A 193 -22.33 16.97 -12.73
N LYS A 194 -23.06 16.41 -13.71
CA LYS A 194 -22.73 16.51 -15.13
C LYS A 194 -22.79 17.93 -15.65
N LEU A 195 -23.82 18.70 -15.25
CA LEU A 195 -23.94 20.12 -15.61
C LEU A 195 -22.81 20.95 -15.01
N SER A 196 -22.49 20.74 -13.72
CA SER A 196 -21.38 21.43 -13.05
C SER A 196 -20.04 21.15 -13.75
N ARG A 197 -19.81 19.90 -14.17
CA ARG A 197 -18.61 19.56 -14.94
C ARG A 197 -18.56 20.29 -16.27
N ARG A 198 -19.65 20.31 -17.05
CA ARG A 198 -19.72 21.04 -18.33
C ARG A 198 -19.49 22.55 -18.16
N VAL A 199 -20.02 23.15 -17.10
CA VAL A 199 -19.78 24.56 -16.79
C VAL A 199 -18.30 24.79 -16.47
N ASN A 200 -17.68 23.93 -15.67
CA ASN A 200 -16.25 24.04 -15.35
C ASN A 200 -15.36 23.82 -16.56
N GLU A 201 -15.68 22.87 -17.43
CA GLU A 201 -14.99 22.66 -18.71
C GLU A 201 -15.10 23.90 -19.63
N ALA A 202 -16.31 24.45 -19.78
CA ALA A 202 -16.52 25.67 -20.57
C ALA A 202 -15.81 26.91 -19.99
N LEU A 203 -15.72 27.03 -18.67
CA LEU A 203 -14.95 28.07 -17.99
C LEU A 203 -13.45 27.86 -18.18
N ALA A 204 -12.95 26.63 -18.13
CA ALA A 204 -11.55 26.29 -18.37
C ALA A 204 -11.16 26.61 -19.83
N GLU A 205 -11.97 26.23 -20.81
CA GLU A 205 -11.74 26.56 -22.22
C GLU A 205 -11.72 28.07 -22.49
N ARG A 206 -12.59 28.82 -21.80
CA ARG A 206 -12.66 30.30 -21.94
C ARG A 206 -11.62 31.04 -21.13
N SER A 207 -10.96 30.39 -20.18
CA SER A 207 -9.97 31.02 -19.27
C SER A 207 -8.82 31.67 -20.06
N ALA A 208 -8.36 31.02 -21.14
CA ALA A 208 -7.32 31.56 -22.01
C ALA A 208 -7.78 32.82 -22.79
N ASN A 209 -9.06 32.88 -23.16
CA ASN A 209 -9.65 34.03 -23.82
C ASN A 209 -9.85 35.19 -22.86
N ILE A 210 -10.28 34.90 -21.63
CA ILE A 210 -10.43 35.89 -20.55
C ILE A 210 -9.07 36.49 -20.18
N LYS A 211 -8.03 35.65 -20.03
CA LYS A 211 -6.66 36.13 -19.77
C LYS A 211 -6.15 37.04 -20.88
N ARG A 212 -6.39 36.69 -22.15
CA ARG A 212 -6.04 37.55 -23.32
C ARG A 212 -6.80 38.85 -23.32
N ALA A 213 -8.10 38.83 -23.04
CA ALA A 213 -8.92 40.05 -22.97
C ALA A 213 -8.43 40.98 -21.85
N ILE A 214 -8.14 40.44 -20.67
CA ILE A 214 -7.58 41.21 -19.53
C ILE A 214 -6.21 41.79 -19.89
N HIS A 215 -5.33 40.99 -20.51
CA HIS A 215 -4.01 41.45 -20.96
C HIS A 215 -4.11 42.59 -21.98
N ASN A 216 -4.96 42.44 -23.00
CA ASN A 216 -5.17 43.47 -24.00
C ASN A 216 -5.79 44.75 -23.39
N PHE A 217 -6.67 44.60 -22.41
CA PHE A 217 -7.26 45.74 -21.71
C PHE A 217 -6.20 46.48 -20.85
N SER A 218 -5.30 45.77 -20.23
CA SER A 218 -4.18 46.37 -19.47
C SER A 218 -3.20 47.13 -20.37
N LEU A 219 -3.03 46.70 -21.62
CA LEU A 219 -2.19 47.40 -22.62
C LEU A 219 -2.84 48.66 -23.17
N LEU A 220 -4.17 48.79 -23.09
CA LEU A 220 -4.92 49.96 -23.58
C LEU A 220 -5.08 51.06 -22.49
N THR A 221 -4.92 50.69 -21.22
CA THR A 221 -5.12 51.57 -20.04
C THR A 221 -3.81 52.00 -19.35
N GLY A 222 -2.67 51.44 -19.75
CA GLY A 222 -1.31 51.81 -19.32
C GLY A 222 -0.61 52.59 -20.34
#